data_0118efd89c0a4e6bc8d9373995cf9c41
#
_entry.id   0118efd89c0a4e6bc8d9373995cf9c41
#
_cell.length_a   1.000
_cell.length_b   1.000
_cell.length_c   1.000
_cell.angle_alpha   90.00
_cell.angle_beta   90.00
_cell.angle_gamma   90.00
#
_symmetry.space_group_name_H-M   'P 1'
#
loop_
_entity.id
_entity.type
_entity.pdbx_description
1 polymer ?
#
loop_
_entity_poly.entity_id
_entity_poly.type
_entity_poly.pdbx_seq_one_letter_code
_entity_poly.pdbx_strand_id
1 'polypeptide(L)'
;MKVTKVQTLRADRFMYVKVSTDAGITGIGELHPGSGTGGTPFLPIAGVEYCAEYLTGKDPLQIERHWQHMFRRCLFRGGADVMAAIGAIDQALWDIKGKEAGKPVYELLGGPTREKVRLYTHLGGKTTDDLAAEAKAMVKEGFTALRLYPFGDFGGGHSFEEGMGLETMSFTSMQRNAVERVAAVRQAVGPDVDLMIDTVNRLTPAEAIAVGRALEPYNLYFFEDPIEPENMDAWGDVAANVPMPVAMGERLYTIYQFQDLINHKGAKYVRPDLSLAGGITNIKKIAAIAEANYIGVAPHNPLSAVLTAACVHLCAAVHNIAVQEYPHDDDSGVKRDLVNAPMKREGGYLIVPKTPGLGIELNEDAFRKYPPKPYTRPPLINPDGSLREY
;
A
#
# COMPACT_ATOMS: atom_id res chain seq x y z
N MET A 1 -8.32 -29.01 12.33
CA MET A 1 -9.04 -27.99 11.55
C MET A 1 -8.59 -28.10 10.10
N LYS A 2 -9.53 -28.00 9.15
CA LYS A 2 -9.23 -28.05 7.71
C LYS A 2 -9.96 -26.92 6.99
N VAL A 3 -9.34 -26.37 5.96
CA VAL A 3 -9.98 -25.42 5.06
C VAL A 3 -11.09 -26.14 4.28
N THR A 4 -12.31 -25.59 4.32
CA THR A 4 -13.46 -26.12 3.60
C THR A 4 -13.79 -25.32 2.36
N LYS A 5 -13.49 -23.99 2.36
CA LYS A 5 -13.79 -23.11 1.24
C LYS A 5 -12.83 -21.92 1.22
N VAL A 6 -12.40 -21.54 0.04
CA VAL A 6 -11.74 -20.25 -0.25
C VAL A 6 -12.60 -19.54 -1.30
N GLN A 7 -13.00 -18.31 -1.06
CA GLN A 7 -13.85 -17.56 -1.95
C GLN A 7 -13.46 -16.10 -2.05
N THR A 8 -13.58 -15.53 -3.23
CA THR A 8 -13.43 -14.09 -3.46
C THR A 8 -14.80 -13.41 -3.28
N LEU A 9 -14.83 -12.36 -2.48
CA LEU A 9 -15.98 -11.48 -2.28
C LEU A 9 -15.67 -10.11 -2.89
N ARG A 10 -16.67 -9.49 -3.53
CA ARG A 10 -16.48 -8.21 -4.24
C ARG A 10 -17.56 -7.21 -3.85
N ALA A 11 -17.14 -5.99 -3.54
CA ALA A 11 -18.04 -4.86 -3.27
C ALA A 11 -17.41 -3.56 -3.76
N ASP A 12 -18.16 -2.76 -4.54
CA ASP A 12 -17.61 -1.58 -5.21
C ASP A 12 -16.34 -1.95 -6.01
N ARG A 13 -15.21 -1.29 -5.75
CA ARG A 13 -13.88 -1.61 -6.32
C ARG A 13 -13.05 -2.56 -5.44
N PHE A 14 -13.53 -2.92 -4.25
CA PHE A 14 -12.78 -3.71 -3.28
C PHE A 14 -13.02 -5.21 -3.45
N MET A 15 -11.99 -5.98 -3.15
CA MET A 15 -12.01 -7.44 -3.25
C MET A 15 -11.44 -8.05 -1.98
N TYR A 16 -12.09 -9.08 -1.48
CA TYR A 16 -11.68 -9.79 -0.28
C TYR A 16 -11.61 -11.29 -0.55
N VAL A 17 -10.71 -11.96 0.15
CA VAL A 17 -10.66 -13.42 0.23
C VAL A 17 -11.17 -13.84 1.59
N LYS A 18 -12.17 -14.73 1.62
CA LYS A 18 -12.67 -15.39 2.83
C LYS A 18 -12.27 -16.85 2.79
N VAL A 19 -11.58 -17.31 3.82
CA VAL A 19 -11.21 -18.71 4.03
C VAL A 19 -12.05 -19.26 5.17
N SER A 20 -12.79 -20.35 4.91
CA SER A 20 -13.65 -21.02 5.89
C SER A 20 -13.05 -22.36 6.30
N THR A 21 -13.30 -22.80 7.55
CA THR A 21 -12.81 -24.07 8.09
C THR A 21 -13.94 -24.94 8.61
N ASP A 22 -13.67 -26.23 8.78
CA ASP A 22 -14.58 -27.21 9.39
C ASP A 22 -14.81 -26.98 10.90
N ALA A 23 -13.98 -26.15 11.53
CA ALA A 23 -14.16 -25.73 12.94
C ALA A 23 -15.06 -24.49 13.08
N GLY A 24 -15.63 -23.96 12.00
CA GLY A 24 -16.45 -22.76 12.01
C GLY A 24 -15.66 -21.45 12.11
N ILE A 25 -14.34 -21.51 12.21
CA ILE A 25 -13.47 -20.32 12.19
C ILE A 25 -13.29 -19.86 10.74
N THR A 26 -13.45 -18.56 10.52
CA THR A 26 -13.21 -17.93 9.21
C THR A 26 -12.13 -16.86 9.34
N GLY A 27 -11.34 -16.71 8.28
CA GLY A 27 -10.38 -15.60 8.16
C GLY A 27 -10.61 -14.82 6.89
N ILE A 28 -10.18 -13.57 6.91
CA ILE A 28 -10.31 -12.63 5.80
C ILE A 28 -8.97 -12.00 5.44
N GLY A 29 -8.84 -11.64 4.16
CA GLY A 29 -7.73 -10.83 3.67
C GLY A 29 -8.18 -10.00 2.50
N GLU A 30 -7.49 -8.93 2.21
CA GLU A 30 -7.82 -8.05 1.08
C GLU A 30 -6.98 -8.39 -0.14
N LEU A 31 -7.63 -8.51 -1.29
CA LEU A 31 -7.01 -8.85 -2.57
C LEU A 31 -6.69 -7.59 -3.36
N HIS A 32 -5.41 -7.38 -3.67
CA HIS A 32 -5.00 -6.30 -4.55
C HIS A 32 -5.50 -6.57 -5.99
N PRO A 33 -5.99 -5.56 -6.71
CA PRO A 33 -6.46 -5.74 -8.09
C PRO A 33 -5.35 -6.14 -9.08
N GLY A 34 -4.08 -6.04 -8.71
CA GLY A 34 -2.95 -6.43 -9.57
C GLY A 34 -2.97 -5.71 -10.92
N SER A 35 -2.75 -6.45 -12.00
CA SER A 35 -2.88 -5.97 -13.37
C SER A 35 -4.29 -5.52 -13.74
N GLY A 36 -5.30 -5.86 -12.93
CA GLY A 36 -6.70 -5.45 -13.08
C GLY A 36 -6.97 -3.99 -12.65
N THR A 37 -5.95 -3.24 -12.21
CA THR A 37 -6.10 -1.80 -11.94
C THR A 37 -6.43 -0.96 -13.18
N GLY A 38 -6.35 -1.54 -14.37
CA GLY A 38 -6.80 -0.94 -15.64
C GLY A 38 -8.09 -1.53 -16.21
N GLY A 39 -8.80 -2.40 -15.48
CA GLY A 39 -9.98 -3.07 -16.00
C GLY A 39 -10.67 -3.99 -14.99
N THR A 40 -11.15 -5.14 -15.45
CA THR A 40 -11.70 -6.15 -14.55
C THR A 40 -10.59 -7.03 -14.00
N PRO A 41 -10.51 -7.22 -12.67
CA PRO A 41 -9.40 -7.94 -12.03
C PRO A 41 -9.54 -9.47 -12.15
N PHE A 42 -9.60 -9.99 -13.39
CA PHE A 42 -9.74 -11.42 -13.63
C PHE A 42 -8.53 -12.23 -13.18
N LEU A 43 -7.32 -11.71 -13.41
CA LEU A 43 -6.09 -12.45 -13.14
C LEU A 43 -5.87 -12.70 -11.64
N PRO A 44 -5.94 -11.71 -10.74
CA PRO A 44 -5.80 -11.99 -9.31
C PRO A 44 -6.93 -12.86 -8.77
N ILE A 45 -8.19 -12.76 -9.30
CA ILE A 45 -9.29 -13.65 -8.91
C ILE A 45 -8.99 -15.09 -9.34
N ALA A 46 -8.57 -15.32 -10.59
CA ALA A 46 -8.13 -16.63 -11.07
C ALA A 46 -6.94 -17.16 -10.26
N GLY A 47 -6.04 -16.28 -9.82
CA GLY A 47 -4.96 -16.62 -8.90
C GLY A 47 -5.46 -17.17 -7.56
N VAL A 48 -6.53 -16.60 -7.00
CA VAL A 48 -7.17 -17.13 -5.78
C VAL A 48 -7.77 -18.51 -6.04
N GLU A 49 -8.47 -18.72 -7.14
CA GLU A 49 -9.03 -20.03 -7.51
C GLU A 49 -7.94 -21.08 -7.66
N TYR A 50 -6.86 -20.75 -8.36
CA TYR A 50 -5.68 -21.60 -8.51
C TYR A 50 -5.05 -22.02 -7.16
N CYS A 51 -4.94 -21.10 -6.22
CA CYS A 51 -4.43 -21.37 -4.89
C CYS A 51 -5.44 -22.20 -4.06
N ALA A 52 -6.74 -21.95 -4.22
CA ALA A 52 -7.83 -22.65 -3.50
C ALA A 52 -7.88 -24.15 -3.81
N GLU A 53 -7.56 -24.57 -5.04
CA GLU A 53 -7.47 -25.99 -5.42
C GLU A 53 -6.49 -26.76 -4.50
N TYR A 54 -5.37 -26.15 -4.19
CA TYR A 54 -4.37 -26.75 -3.29
C TYR A 54 -4.79 -26.68 -1.82
N LEU A 55 -5.31 -25.51 -1.40
CA LEU A 55 -5.49 -25.19 0.02
C LEU A 55 -6.68 -25.93 0.64
N THR A 56 -7.72 -26.23 -0.15
CA THR A 56 -8.90 -26.94 0.31
C THR A 56 -8.55 -28.32 0.88
N GLY A 57 -9.05 -28.62 2.06
CA GLY A 57 -8.75 -29.85 2.82
C GLY A 57 -7.45 -29.83 3.61
N LYS A 58 -6.65 -28.76 3.55
CA LYS A 58 -5.39 -28.61 4.30
C LYS A 58 -5.63 -27.97 5.66
N ASP A 59 -4.67 -28.15 6.56
CA ASP A 59 -4.63 -27.48 7.86
C ASP A 59 -4.20 -26.03 7.68
N PRO A 60 -5.07 -25.02 7.96
CA PRO A 60 -4.76 -23.60 7.71
C PRO A 60 -3.62 -23.04 8.57
N LEU A 61 -3.23 -23.73 9.64
CA LEU A 61 -2.21 -23.23 10.57
C LEU A 61 -0.78 -23.35 10.06
N GLN A 62 -0.56 -24.12 8.97
CA GLN A 62 0.76 -24.32 8.35
C GLN A 62 1.09 -23.20 7.32
N ILE A 63 0.98 -21.94 7.74
CA ILE A 63 0.98 -20.76 6.86
C ILE A 63 2.21 -20.71 5.93
N GLU A 64 3.42 -20.79 6.48
CA GLU A 64 4.66 -20.74 5.69
C GLU A 64 4.72 -21.87 4.64
N ARG A 65 4.29 -23.08 5.02
CA ARG A 65 4.25 -24.22 4.09
C ARG A 65 3.30 -23.96 2.92
N HIS A 66 2.12 -23.39 3.20
CA HIS A 66 1.14 -23.05 2.18
C HIS A 66 1.64 -21.93 1.28
N TRP A 67 2.23 -20.89 1.89
CA TRP A 67 2.86 -19.79 1.14
C TRP A 67 3.89 -20.30 0.15
N GLN A 68 4.84 -21.12 0.63
CA GLN A 68 5.90 -21.68 -0.22
C GLN A 68 5.34 -22.58 -1.31
N HIS A 69 4.31 -23.38 -1.02
CA HIS A 69 3.70 -24.24 -2.02
C HIS A 69 3.00 -23.42 -3.11
N MET A 70 2.15 -22.46 -2.74
CA MET A 70 1.43 -21.63 -3.70
C MET A 70 2.39 -20.85 -4.60
N PHE A 71 3.45 -20.28 -4.05
CA PHE A 71 4.46 -19.56 -4.80
C PHE A 71 5.26 -20.48 -5.75
N ARG A 72 5.66 -21.67 -5.31
CA ARG A 72 6.53 -22.58 -6.08
C ARG A 72 5.78 -23.48 -7.03
N ARG A 73 4.51 -23.77 -6.79
CA ARG A 73 3.65 -24.54 -7.69
C ARG A 73 3.58 -23.92 -9.09
N CYS A 74 3.59 -22.60 -9.18
CA CYS A 74 3.72 -21.90 -10.45
C CYS A 74 5.17 -22.00 -10.96
N LEU A 75 5.47 -22.94 -11.86
CA LEU A 75 6.82 -23.17 -12.38
C LEU A 75 7.46 -21.88 -12.94
N PHE A 76 6.67 -21.09 -13.67
CA PHE A 76 7.10 -19.81 -14.26
C PHE A 76 6.77 -18.59 -13.40
N ARG A 77 6.33 -18.78 -12.16
CA ARG A 77 5.81 -17.76 -11.24
C ARG A 77 4.60 -16.99 -11.85
N GLY A 78 3.65 -16.62 -11.07
CA GLY A 78 2.43 -15.97 -11.58
C GLY A 78 2.48 -14.45 -11.56
N GLY A 79 3.66 -13.84 -11.40
CA GLY A 79 3.80 -12.40 -11.34
C GLY A 79 3.04 -11.76 -10.17
N ALA A 80 2.71 -10.49 -10.32
CA ALA A 80 2.02 -9.69 -9.32
C ALA A 80 0.63 -10.26 -8.98
N ASP A 81 -0.11 -10.78 -9.96
CA ASP A 81 -1.49 -11.27 -9.77
C ASP A 81 -1.58 -12.50 -8.87
N VAL A 82 -0.67 -13.49 -9.08
CA VAL A 82 -0.62 -14.66 -8.19
C VAL A 82 -0.06 -14.28 -6.82
N MET A 83 0.87 -13.35 -6.75
CA MET A 83 1.37 -12.84 -5.47
C MET A 83 0.30 -12.09 -4.69
N ALA A 84 -0.58 -11.34 -5.37
CA ALA A 84 -1.76 -10.72 -4.76
C ALA A 84 -2.71 -11.77 -4.18
N ALA A 85 -3.00 -12.85 -4.94
CA ALA A 85 -3.81 -13.96 -4.44
C ALA A 85 -3.20 -14.63 -3.20
N ILE A 86 -1.89 -14.90 -3.23
CA ILE A 86 -1.15 -15.44 -2.08
C ILE A 86 -1.22 -14.47 -0.90
N GLY A 87 -1.08 -13.15 -1.14
CA GLY A 87 -1.13 -12.12 -0.11
C GLY A 87 -2.46 -12.07 0.63
N ALA A 88 -3.57 -12.11 -0.11
CA ALA A 88 -4.91 -12.12 0.47
C ALA A 88 -5.19 -13.42 1.26
N ILE A 89 -4.77 -14.57 0.72
CA ILE A 89 -4.89 -15.86 1.41
C ILE A 89 -4.02 -15.89 2.67
N ASP A 90 -2.79 -15.39 2.61
CA ASP A 90 -1.87 -15.31 3.76
C ASP A 90 -2.46 -14.49 4.90
N GLN A 91 -3.03 -13.33 4.61
CA GLN A 91 -3.74 -12.50 5.60
C GLN A 91 -4.88 -13.30 6.24
N ALA A 92 -5.70 -13.99 5.44
CA ALA A 92 -6.81 -14.80 5.94
C ALA A 92 -6.34 -15.98 6.82
N LEU A 93 -5.21 -16.61 6.47
CA LEU A 93 -4.65 -17.71 7.28
C LEU A 93 -4.08 -17.21 8.62
N TRP A 94 -3.44 -16.03 8.62
CA TRP A 94 -3.01 -15.38 9.86
C TRP A 94 -4.19 -14.98 10.74
N ASP A 95 -5.28 -14.50 10.15
CA ASP A 95 -6.52 -14.17 10.85
C ASP A 95 -7.13 -15.44 11.53
N ILE A 96 -7.23 -16.56 10.79
CA ILE A 96 -7.66 -17.85 11.34
C ILE A 96 -6.76 -18.27 12.51
N LYS A 97 -5.43 -18.19 12.32
CA LYS A 97 -4.48 -18.62 13.36
C LYS A 97 -4.58 -17.76 14.62
N GLY A 98 -4.79 -16.46 14.47
CA GLY A 98 -5.02 -15.55 15.59
C GLY A 98 -6.31 -15.85 16.32
N LYS A 99 -7.41 -16.07 15.60
CA LYS A 99 -8.71 -16.42 16.16
C LYS A 99 -8.68 -17.78 16.89
N GLU A 100 -8.04 -18.78 16.29
CA GLU A 100 -7.88 -20.11 16.91
C GLU A 100 -7.06 -20.04 18.20
N ALA A 101 -5.96 -19.27 18.19
CA ALA A 101 -5.12 -19.10 19.37
C ALA A 101 -5.69 -18.13 20.42
N GLY A 102 -6.79 -17.43 20.13
CA GLY A 102 -7.33 -16.37 20.99
C GLY A 102 -6.41 -15.15 21.12
N LYS A 103 -5.56 -14.89 20.13
CA LYS A 103 -4.52 -13.85 20.16
C LYS A 103 -4.56 -12.95 18.92
N PRO A 104 -4.22 -11.64 19.08
CA PRO A 104 -3.95 -10.77 17.92
C PRO A 104 -2.78 -11.30 17.08
N VAL A 105 -2.82 -11.09 15.78
CA VAL A 105 -1.79 -11.60 14.85
C VAL A 105 -0.39 -11.10 15.23
N TYR A 106 -0.23 -9.85 15.62
CA TYR A 106 1.10 -9.31 15.98
C TYR A 106 1.77 -10.06 17.15
N GLU A 107 1.00 -10.60 18.12
CA GLU A 107 1.58 -11.41 19.20
C GLU A 107 2.19 -12.73 18.66
N LEU A 108 1.51 -13.36 17.69
CA LEU A 108 2.01 -14.58 17.04
C LEU A 108 3.24 -14.30 16.15
N LEU A 109 3.42 -13.04 15.71
CA LEU A 109 4.59 -12.58 14.97
C LEU A 109 5.77 -12.19 15.88
N GLY A 110 5.58 -12.16 17.21
CA GLY A 110 6.62 -11.81 18.19
C GLY A 110 6.55 -10.37 18.73
N GLY A 111 5.49 -9.61 18.40
CA GLY A 111 5.23 -8.27 18.92
C GLY A 111 4.55 -8.28 20.30
N PRO A 112 4.15 -7.07 20.83
CA PRO A 112 4.29 -5.80 20.13
C PRO A 112 5.64 -5.12 20.37
N THR A 113 6.12 -4.39 19.35
CA THR A 113 7.24 -3.45 19.46
C THR A 113 6.77 -2.01 19.73
N ARG A 114 5.47 -1.75 19.56
CA ARG A 114 4.79 -0.47 19.79
C ARG A 114 3.32 -0.66 20.13
N GLU A 115 2.73 0.32 20.81
CA GLU A 115 1.30 0.30 21.20
C GLU A 115 0.41 1.05 20.20
N LYS A 116 0.99 1.89 19.36
CA LYS A 116 0.32 2.67 18.32
C LYS A 116 1.22 2.84 17.10
N VAL A 117 0.61 2.92 15.92
CA VAL A 117 1.31 3.06 14.64
C VAL A 117 1.12 4.48 14.13
N ARG A 118 2.25 5.19 13.90
CA ARG A 118 2.26 6.54 13.32
C ARG A 118 1.81 6.47 11.86
N LEU A 119 0.97 7.42 11.47
CA LEU A 119 0.38 7.50 10.14
C LEU A 119 0.90 8.70 9.35
N TYR A 120 0.95 8.55 8.03
CA TYR A 120 0.85 9.68 7.13
C TYR A 120 -0.43 9.59 6.31
N THR A 121 -0.95 10.76 5.88
CA THR A 121 -2.14 10.82 5.03
C THR A 121 -1.89 11.65 3.79
N HIS A 122 -2.79 11.52 2.82
CA HIS A 122 -2.69 12.16 1.52
C HIS A 122 -3.37 13.53 1.53
N LEU A 123 -2.81 14.46 0.76
CA LEU A 123 -3.40 15.75 0.47
C LEU A 123 -3.88 15.78 -0.99
N GLY A 124 -5.15 16.13 -1.20
CA GLY A 124 -5.83 16.09 -2.50
C GLY A 124 -6.27 17.46 -3.05
N GLY A 125 -5.78 18.56 -2.48
CA GLY A 125 -6.18 19.92 -2.90
C GLY A 125 -5.83 20.24 -4.36
N LYS A 126 -6.79 20.85 -5.10
CA LYS A 126 -6.61 21.23 -6.52
C LYS A 126 -5.62 22.38 -6.69
N THR A 127 -5.78 23.40 -5.87
CA THR A 127 -4.90 24.58 -5.86
C THR A 127 -3.90 24.52 -4.71
N THR A 128 -2.91 25.39 -4.72
CA THR A 128 -1.98 25.57 -3.60
C THR A 128 -2.69 25.99 -2.31
N ASP A 129 -3.74 26.81 -2.43
CA ASP A 129 -4.53 27.26 -1.28
C ASP A 129 -5.37 26.13 -0.69
N ASP A 130 -5.99 25.27 -1.54
CA ASP A 130 -6.70 24.07 -1.10
C ASP A 130 -5.78 23.13 -0.36
N LEU A 131 -4.58 22.84 -0.91
CA LEU A 131 -3.56 22.00 -0.27
C LEU A 131 -3.13 22.57 1.08
N ALA A 132 -2.89 23.86 1.16
CA ALA A 132 -2.49 24.54 2.39
C ALA A 132 -3.60 24.47 3.46
N ALA A 133 -4.85 24.61 3.05
CA ALA A 133 -6.01 24.52 3.94
C ALA A 133 -6.21 23.07 4.45
N GLU A 134 -6.12 22.09 3.55
CA GLU A 134 -6.24 20.67 3.91
C GLU A 134 -5.08 20.23 4.81
N ALA A 135 -3.84 20.62 4.51
CA ALA A 135 -2.68 20.31 5.34
C ALA A 135 -2.85 20.83 6.78
N LYS A 136 -3.35 22.08 6.95
CA LYS A 136 -3.69 22.62 8.29
C LYS A 136 -4.77 21.81 8.99
N ALA A 137 -5.78 21.35 8.25
CA ALA A 137 -6.85 20.53 8.81
C ALA A 137 -6.30 19.18 9.31
N MET A 138 -5.46 18.50 8.52
CA MET A 138 -4.85 17.23 8.91
C MET A 138 -3.92 17.38 10.12
N VAL A 139 -3.14 18.45 10.19
CA VAL A 139 -2.31 18.75 11.37
C VAL A 139 -3.18 19.00 12.60
N LYS A 140 -4.31 19.72 12.46
CA LYS A 140 -5.27 19.93 13.54
C LYS A 140 -5.92 18.63 14.02
N GLU A 141 -6.11 17.66 13.15
CA GLU A 141 -6.55 16.31 13.50
C GLU A 141 -5.46 15.46 14.20
N GLY A 142 -4.22 15.92 14.23
CA GLY A 142 -3.10 15.29 14.91
C GLY A 142 -2.15 14.51 14.00
N PHE A 143 -2.27 14.62 12.68
CA PHE A 143 -1.27 14.07 11.76
C PHE A 143 0.04 14.88 11.84
N THR A 144 1.16 14.17 11.86
CA THR A 144 2.50 14.77 11.88
C THR A 144 3.30 14.44 10.63
N ALA A 145 2.67 13.73 9.67
CA ALA A 145 3.26 13.35 8.40
C ALA A 145 2.20 13.43 7.29
N LEU A 146 2.53 14.09 6.19
CA LEU A 146 1.62 14.38 5.08
C LEU A 146 2.30 14.10 3.74
N ARG A 147 1.56 13.52 2.79
CA ARG A 147 2.01 13.26 1.44
C ARG A 147 1.18 14.03 0.43
N LEU A 148 1.82 14.58 -0.59
CA LEU A 148 1.12 15.23 -1.70
C LEU A 148 1.66 14.76 -3.06
N TYR A 149 0.77 14.81 -4.06
CA TYR A 149 1.17 14.72 -5.45
C TYR A 149 1.65 16.10 -5.92
N PRO A 150 2.90 16.23 -6.41
CA PRO A 150 3.49 17.54 -6.56
C PRO A 150 3.12 18.27 -7.86
N PHE A 151 2.52 17.61 -8.85
CA PHE A 151 2.36 18.18 -10.19
C PHE A 151 0.98 18.76 -10.48
N GLY A 152 -0.05 18.35 -9.76
CA GLY A 152 -1.42 18.79 -10.00
C GLY A 152 -2.42 18.19 -9.03
N ASP A 153 -3.68 18.12 -9.42
CA ASP A 153 -4.72 17.44 -8.66
C ASP A 153 -4.65 15.93 -8.92
N PHE A 154 -4.50 15.15 -7.88
CA PHE A 154 -4.57 13.68 -7.93
C PHE A 154 -6.01 13.16 -7.69
N GLY A 155 -7.01 14.05 -7.70
CA GLY A 155 -8.42 13.68 -7.56
C GLY A 155 -8.79 13.13 -6.19
N GLY A 156 -8.28 13.72 -5.11
CA GLY A 156 -8.64 13.33 -3.75
C GLY A 156 -8.34 11.87 -3.40
N GLY A 157 -7.30 11.31 -4.01
CA GLY A 157 -6.83 9.94 -3.76
C GLY A 157 -7.60 8.83 -4.49
N HIS A 158 -8.56 9.14 -5.36
CA HIS A 158 -9.45 8.09 -5.88
C HIS A 158 -9.88 8.19 -7.34
N SER A 159 -9.59 9.26 -8.07
CA SER A 159 -9.94 9.35 -9.49
C SER A 159 -8.69 9.42 -10.38
N PHE A 160 -8.22 8.27 -10.78
CA PHE A 160 -7.34 8.17 -11.95
C PHE A 160 -8.11 8.40 -13.27
N GLU A 161 -9.37 8.82 -13.20
CA GLU A 161 -10.28 8.96 -14.33
C GLU A 161 -10.05 10.24 -15.14
N GLU A 162 -9.53 11.26 -14.49
CA GLU A 162 -9.09 12.50 -15.16
C GLU A 162 -7.56 12.49 -15.15
N GLY A 163 -6.96 12.54 -16.33
CA GLY A 163 -5.50 12.59 -16.48
C GLY A 163 -4.90 13.60 -15.51
N MET A 164 -3.76 13.27 -14.88
CA MET A 164 -3.18 14.07 -13.81
C MET A 164 -2.61 15.42 -14.29
N GLY A 165 -3.04 15.89 -15.45
CA GLY A 165 -2.61 17.15 -16.05
C GLY A 165 -1.18 17.17 -16.57
N LEU A 166 -0.43 16.05 -16.42
CA LEU A 166 0.96 15.96 -16.90
C LEU A 166 1.05 15.91 -18.42
N GLU A 167 -0.01 15.46 -19.09
CA GLU A 167 -0.06 15.28 -20.54
C GLU A 167 0.19 16.59 -21.31
N THR A 168 -0.13 17.70 -20.69
CA THR A 168 0.01 19.05 -21.29
C THR A 168 1.12 19.88 -20.68
N MET A 169 1.85 19.34 -19.68
CA MET A 169 2.89 20.10 -19.00
C MET A 169 4.26 19.92 -19.66
N SER A 170 4.94 21.03 -19.90
CA SER A 170 6.39 20.99 -20.12
C SER A 170 7.12 20.62 -18.83
N PHE A 171 8.31 20.03 -18.94
CA PHE A 171 9.16 19.74 -17.79
C PHE A 171 9.35 20.95 -16.87
N THR A 172 9.60 22.12 -17.43
CA THR A 172 9.74 23.37 -16.66
C THR A 172 8.49 23.72 -15.88
N SER A 173 7.29 23.51 -16.45
CA SER A 173 6.02 23.75 -15.76
C SER A 173 5.80 22.73 -14.65
N MET A 174 6.12 21.47 -14.89
CA MET A 174 6.03 20.40 -13.91
C MET A 174 6.93 20.68 -12.69
N GLN A 175 8.20 21.03 -12.92
CA GLN A 175 9.14 21.39 -11.86
C GLN A 175 8.65 22.60 -11.05
N ARG A 176 8.17 23.64 -11.72
CA ARG A 176 7.61 24.83 -11.06
C ARG A 176 6.41 24.48 -10.19
N ASN A 177 5.45 23.70 -10.72
CA ASN A 177 4.29 23.26 -9.95
C ASN A 177 4.70 22.48 -8.70
N ALA A 178 5.69 21.58 -8.80
CA ALA A 178 6.20 20.86 -7.67
C ALA A 178 6.71 21.80 -6.57
N VAL A 179 7.51 22.78 -6.95
CA VAL A 179 8.05 23.78 -6.01
C VAL A 179 6.93 24.61 -5.36
N GLU A 180 5.99 25.13 -6.15
CA GLU A 180 4.89 25.97 -5.66
C GLU A 180 3.98 25.20 -4.68
N ARG A 181 3.61 23.98 -5.01
CA ARG A 181 2.72 23.14 -4.19
C ARG A 181 3.39 22.70 -2.89
N VAL A 182 4.64 22.24 -2.94
CA VAL A 182 5.40 21.85 -1.74
C VAL A 182 5.67 23.06 -0.85
N ALA A 183 6.03 24.20 -1.43
CA ALA A 183 6.24 25.46 -0.70
C ALA A 183 4.99 25.89 0.07
N ALA A 184 3.81 25.86 -0.59
CA ALA A 184 2.54 26.24 0.03
C ALA A 184 2.21 25.33 1.23
N VAL A 185 2.37 24.02 1.09
CA VAL A 185 2.14 23.08 2.20
C VAL A 185 3.16 23.33 3.32
N ARG A 186 4.45 23.41 3.02
CA ARG A 186 5.50 23.66 4.03
C ARG A 186 5.28 24.97 4.79
N GLN A 187 4.90 26.02 4.10
CA GLN A 187 4.54 27.31 4.74
C GLN A 187 3.32 27.18 5.64
N ALA A 188 2.34 26.38 5.22
CA ALA A 188 1.08 26.20 5.96
C ALA A 188 1.23 25.44 7.28
N VAL A 189 2.13 24.41 7.31
CA VAL A 189 2.27 23.48 8.44
C VAL A 189 3.54 23.67 9.27
N GLY A 190 4.45 24.55 8.84
CA GLY A 190 5.71 24.80 9.54
C GLY A 190 6.77 23.69 9.35
N PRO A 191 7.92 23.81 10.05
CA PRO A 191 9.08 22.93 9.83
C PRO A 191 8.97 21.53 10.47
N ASP A 192 8.09 21.34 11.45
CA ASP A 192 8.06 20.15 12.30
C ASP A 192 7.16 19.02 11.75
N VAL A 193 6.44 19.25 10.65
CA VAL A 193 5.62 18.24 9.97
C VAL A 193 6.46 17.55 8.90
N ASP A 194 6.50 16.22 8.91
CA ASP A 194 7.15 15.45 7.86
C ASP A 194 6.36 15.55 6.56
N LEU A 195 6.97 16.07 5.51
CA LEU A 195 6.36 16.16 4.18
C LEU A 195 6.99 15.14 3.24
N MET A 196 6.15 14.50 2.45
CA MET A 196 6.50 13.54 1.42
C MET A 196 5.88 13.96 0.10
N ILE A 197 6.54 13.62 -0.99
CA ILE A 197 5.93 13.69 -2.32
C ILE A 197 5.89 12.30 -2.92
N ASP A 198 4.89 12.05 -3.75
CA ASP A 198 4.76 10.84 -4.55
C ASP A 198 4.55 11.24 -6.01
N THR A 199 5.37 10.72 -6.91
CA THR A 199 5.26 10.99 -8.34
C THR A 199 4.76 9.80 -9.15
N VAL A 200 4.37 8.74 -8.45
CA VAL A 200 3.67 7.56 -9.02
C VAL A 200 4.40 6.99 -10.24
N ASN A 201 5.75 6.87 -10.13
CA ASN A 201 6.65 6.32 -11.15
C ASN A 201 6.65 7.08 -12.51
N ARG A 202 6.37 8.38 -12.54
CA ARG A 202 6.09 9.10 -13.77
C ARG A 202 7.23 9.90 -14.37
N LEU A 203 8.38 9.92 -13.74
CA LEU A 203 9.52 10.72 -14.17
C LEU A 203 10.57 9.83 -14.83
N THR A 204 11.31 10.42 -15.76
CA THR A 204 12.61 9.86 -16.14
C THR A 204 13.63 10.10 -15.01
N PRO A 205 14.75 9.35 -14.95
CA PRO A 205 15.79 9.60 -13.95
C PRO A 205 16.30 11.04 -13.92
N ALA A 206 16.47 11.66 -15.09
CA ALA A 206 16.93 13.05 -15.21
C ALA A 206 15.91 14.04 -14.62
N GLU A 207 14.63 13.84 -14.89
CA GLU A 207 13.55 14.66 -14.35
C GLU A 207 13.42 14.49 -12.84
N ALA A 208 13.49 13.25 -12.34
CA ALA A 208 13.45 12.94 -10.92
C ALA A 208 14.57 13.65 -10.15
N ILE A 209 15.80 13.60 -10.66
CA ILE A 209 16.95 14.29 -10.06
C ILE A 209 16.74 15.82 -10.07
N ALA A 210 16.26 16.39 -11.16
CA ALA A 210 16.04 17.83 -11.26
C ALA A 210 14.91 18.31 -10.34
N VAL A 211 13.80 17.58 -10.25
CA VAL A 211 12.70 17.86 -9.31
C VAL A 211 13.18 17.72 -7.85
N GLY A 212 13.89 16.63 -7.54
CA GLY A 212 14.41 16.41 -6.19
C GLY A 212 15.33 17.55 -5.74
N ARG A 213 16.26 18.00 -6.60
CA ARG A 213 17.15 19.14 -6.30
C ARG A 213 16.39 20.46 -6.14
N ALA A 214 15.35 20.70 -6.92
CA ALA A 214 14.53 21.90 -6.77
C ALA A 214 13.75 21.93 -5.44
N LEU A 215 13.48 20.75 -4.86
CA LEU A 215 12.75 20.60 -3.62
C LEU A 215 13.64 20.51 -2.35
N GLU A 216 14.96 20.57 -2.49
CA GLU A 216 15.91 20.54 -1.37
C GLU A 216 15.58 21.53 -0.23
N PRO A 217 15.17 22.81 -0.51
CA PRO A 217 14.89 23.78 0.55
C PRO A 217 13.71 23.41 1.47
N TYR A 218 12.88 22.44 1.08
CA TYR A 218 11.66 22.09 1.81
C TYR A 218 11.84 20.91 2.77
N ASN A 219 13.03 20.30 2.84
CA ASN A 219 13.39 19.23 3.76
C ASN A 219 12.35 18.12 3.78
N LEU A 220 12.20 17.41 2.65
CA LEU A 220 11.25 16.31 2.51
C LEU A 220 11.71 15.08 3.30
N TYR A 221 10.76 14.40 3.94
CA TYR A 221 10.99 13.16 4.67
C TYR A 221 11.39 12.02 3.72
N PHE A 222 10.67 11.91 2.60
CA PHE A 222 11.10 11.10 1.45
C PHE A 222 10.45 11.54 0.13
N PHE A 223 11.08 11.12 -0.95
CA PHE A 223 10.59 11.19 -2.33
C PHE A 223 10.13 9.77 -2.73
N GLU A 224 8.81 9.60 -2.90
CA GLU A 224 8.19 8.32 -3.20
C GLU A 224 8.09 8.11 -4.70
N ASP A 225 8.44 6.89 -5.14
CA ASP A 225 8.30 6.33 -6.48
C ASP A 225 8.57 7.33 -7.62
N PRO A 226 9.81 7.90 -7.67
CA PRO A 226 10.16 8.89 -8.70
C PRO A 226 10.13 8.35 -10.13
N ILE A 227 10.57 7.11 -10.35
CA ILE A 227 10.74 6.50 -11.68
C ILE A 227 10.12 5.11 -11.74
N GLU A 228 9.98 4.54 -12.94
CA GLU A 228 9.51 3.17 -13.14
C GLU A 228 10.38 2.11 -12.45
N PRO A 229 9.81 0.97 -12.01
CA PRO A 229 10.49 0.03 -11.14
C PRO A 229 11.43 -0.97 -11.86
N GLU A 230 11.47 -0.99 -13.20
CA GLU A 230 12.12 -2.06 -13.97
C GLU A 230 13.64 -1.97 -13.99
N ASN A 231 14.23 -0.79 -13.73
CA ASN A 231 15.68 -0.59 -13.79
C ASN A 231 16.27 -0.19 -12.42
N MET A 232 16.81 -1.16 -11.70
CA MET A 232 17.38 -0.94 -10.35
C MET A 232 18.66 -0.10 -10.35
N ASP A 233 19.45 -0.11 -11.44
CA ASP A 233 20.62 0.78 -11.57
C ASP A 233 20.16 2.25 -11.63
N ALA A 234 19.10 2.55 -12.41
CA ALA A 234 18.54 3.89 -12.48
C ALA A 234 18.00 4.39 -11.13
N TRP A 235 17.43 3.48 -10.31
CA TRP A 235 17.03 3.78 -8.93
C TRP A 235 18.20 4.16 -8.06
N GLY A 236 19.33 3.42 -8.17
CA GLY A 236 20.58 3.74 -7.49
C GLY A 236 21.10 5.12 -7.88
N ASP A 237 21.07 5.45 -9.17
CA ASP A 237 21.48 6.75 -9.68
C ASP A 237 20.59 7.89 -9.17
N VAL A 238 19.28 7.74 -9.18
CA VAL A 238 18.35 8.74 -8.64
C VAL A 238 18.61 8.93 -7.15
N ALA A 239 18.64 7.85 -6.37
CA ALA A 239 18.84 7.91 -4.92
C ALA A 239 20.18 8.54 -4.51
N ALA A 240 21.22 8.40 -5.34
CA ALA A 240 22.53 9.03 -5.11
C ALA A 240 22.57 10.52 -5.46
N ASN A 241 21.64 11.02 -6.28
CA ASN A 241 21.68 12.36 -6.84
C ASN A 241 20.56 13.30 -6.39
N VAL A 242 19.63 12.82 -5.52
CA VAL A 242 18.61 13.65 -4.87
C VAL A 242 19.00 13.92 -3.41
N PRO A 243 18.68 15.10 -2.85
CA PRO A 243 19.11 15.48 -1.50
C PRO A 243 18.26 14.85 -0.38
N MET A 244 17.08 14.30 -0.68
CA MET A 244 16.19 13.64 0.27
C MET A 244 16.22 12.12 0.11
N PRO A 245 15.84 11.36 1.16
CA PRO A 245 15.66 9.91 1.05
C PRO A 245 14.65 9.53 -0.04
N VAL A 246 14.91 8.44 -0.77
CA VAL A 246 13.97 7.85 -1.72
C VAL A 246 13.20 6.72 -1.03
N ALA A 247 11.89 6.63 -1.29
CA ALA A 247 11.01 5.55 -0.89
C ALA A 247 10.46 4.83 -2.12
N MET A 248 10.47 3.48 -2.12
CA MET A 248 10.02 2.69 -3.27
C MET A 248 9.49 1.33 -2.84
N GLY A 249 8.60 0.76 -3.61
CA GLY A 249 8.30 -0.66 -3.51
C GLY A 249 6.85 -1.08 -3.66
N GLU A 250 5.91 -0.18 -3.88
CA GLU A 250 4.50 -0.53 -4.06
C GLU A 250 4.24 -1.44 -5.27
N ARG A 251 5.11 -1.39 -6.29
CA ARG A 251 5.04 -2.25 -7.49
C ARG A 251 5.93 -3.49 -7.40
N LEU A 252 6.74 -3.63 -6.34
CA LEU A 252 7.56 -4.81 -6.10
C LEU A 252 6.79 -5.84 -5.26
N TYR A 253 6.91 -7.12 -5.60
CA TYR A 253 6.11 -8.17 -4.98
C TYR A 253 6.88 -9.40 -4.48
N THR A 254 8.21 -9.42 -4.62
CA THR A 254 9.03 -10.55 -4.14
C THR A 254 10.19 -10.08 -3.26
N ILE A 255 10.63 -10.93 -2.31
CA ILE A 255 11.85 -10.67 -1.51
C ILE A 255 13.08 -10.45 -2.39
N TYR A 256 13.12 -11.05 -3.58
CA TYR A 256 14.23 -10.95 -4.52
C TYR A 256 14.34 -9.56 -5.13
N GLN A 257 13.20 -8.97 -5.52
CA GLN A 257 13.17 -7.60 -6.05
C GLN A 257 13.54 -6.57 -4.96
N PHE A 258 13.06 -6.75 -3.73
CA PHE A 258 13.46 -5.88 -2.62
C PHE A 258 14.94 -6.02 -2.25
N GLN A 259 15.49 -7.25 -2.31
CA GLN A 259 16.92 -7.45 -2.12
C GLN A 259 17.73 -6.77 -3.23
N ASP A 260 17.26 -6.83 -4.47
CA ASP A 260 17.90 -6.20 -5.61
C ASP A 260 17.90 -4.67 -5.49
N LEU A 261 16.75 -4.07 -5.15
CA LEU A 261 16.62 -2.64 -4.83
C LEU A 261 17.62 -2.19 -3.74
N ILE A 262 17.74 -2.97 -2.68
CA ILE A 262 18.64 -2.69 -1.56
C ILE A 262 20.11 -2.80 -1.99
N ASN A 263 20.47 -3.80 -2.78
CA ASN A 263 21.82 -3.98 -3.31
C ASN A 263 22.26 -2.79 -4.17
N HIS A 264 21.35 -2.23 -4.96
CA HIS A 264 21.59 -1.02 -5.78
C HIS A 264 21.46 0.28 -5.01
N LYS A 265 21.17 0.23 -3.68
CA LYS A 265 21.00 1.40 -2.82
C LYS A 265 19.89 2.36 -3.31
N GLY A 266 18.92 1.83 -4.02
CA GLY A 266 17.86 2.59 -4.68
C GLY A 266 16.84 3.24 -3.74
N ALA A 267 16.81 2.83 -2.46
CA ALA A 267 15.86 3.39 -1.49
C ALA A 267 16.43 3.43 -0.06
N LYS A 268 15.91 4.36 0.75
CA LYS A 268 16.10 4.43 2.21
C LYS A 268 14.85 4.00 2.97
N TYR A 269 13.73 3.94 2.29
CA TYR A 269 12.48 3.38 2.78
C TYR A 269 11.93 2.40 1.74
N VAL A 270 11.59 1.19 2.16
CA VAL A 270 10.88 0.23 1.30
C VAL A 270 9.38 0.29 1.59
N ARG A 271 8.57 0.21 0.53
CA ARG A 271 7.12 0.38 0.58
C ARG A 271 6.35 -0.86 0.08
N PRO A 272 6.54 -2.03 0.71
CA PRO A 272 5.82 -3.22 0.27
C PRO A 272 4.31 -3.10 0.55
N ASP A 273 3.48 -3.54 -0.40
CA ASP A 273 2.04 -3.70 -0.23
C ASP A 273 1.70 -5.11 0.29
N LEU A 274 0.99 -5.22 1.41
CA LEU A 274 0.67 -6.53 1.98
C LEU A 274 -0.27 -7.35 1.09
N SER A 275 -1.14 -6.69 0.35
CA SER A 275 -2.06 -7.37 -0.56
C SER A 275 -1.42 -7.76 -1.89
N LEU A 276 -0.31 -7.12 -2.29
CA LEU A 276 0.40 -7.41 -3.53
C LEU A 276 1.64 -8.28 -3.32
N ALA A 277 2.42 -7.98 -2.29
CA ALA A 277 3.73 -8.63 -2.07
C ALA A 277 3.64 -9.89 -1.20
N GLY A 278 2.57 -10.66 -1.29
CA GLY A 278 2.45 -11.99 -0.71
C GLY A 278 2.16 -12.02 0.80
N GLY A 279 1.53 -11.00 1.34
CA GLY A 279 0.98 -10.98 2.69
C GLY A 279 1.98 -10.74 3.82
N ILE A 280 1.51 -10.90 5.03
CA ILE A 280 2.26 -10.68 6.28
C ILE A 280 3.53 -11.54 6.32
N THR A 281 3.44 -12.80 5.90
CA THR A 281 4.55 -13.75 5.89
C THR A 281 5.73 -13.26 5.06
N ASN A 282 5.47 -12.78 3.85
CA ASN A 282 6.53 -12.33 2.94
C ASN A 282 7.09 -10.97 3.36
N ILE A 283 6.22 -10.04 3.75
CA ILE A 283 6.66 -8.68 4.11
C ILE A 283 7.46 -8.66 5.40
N LYS A 284 7.18 -9.56 6.35
CA LYS A 284 8.05 -9.73 7.52
C LYS A 284 9.48 -10.10 7.13
N LYS A 285 9.66 -10.91 6.07
CA LYS A 285 10.99 -11.23 5.53
C LYS A 285 11.64 -10.03 4.84
N ILE A 286 10.87 -9.28 4.05
CA ILE A 286 11.32 -8.03 3.42
C ILE A 286 11.77 -7.04 4.49
N ALA A 287 10.99 -6.88 5.57
CA ALA A 287 11.33 -6.01 6.68
C ALA A 287 12.64 -6.41 7.38
N ALA A 288 12.88 -7.71 7.56
CA ALA A 288 14.14 -8.21 8.14
C ALA A 288 15.36 -7.94 7.24
N ILE A 289 15.19 -8.08 5.92
CA ILE A 289 16.26 -7.71 4.95
C ILE A 289 16.52 -6.20 5.01
N ALA A 290 15.47 -5.38 5.05
CA ALA A 290 15.58 -3.92 5.17
C ALA A 290 16.26 -3.52 6.50
N GLU A 291 15.89 -4.15 7.62
CA GLU A 291 16.47 -3.90 8.95
C GLU A 291 17.98 -4.15 8.97
N ALA A 292 18.44 -5.24 8.37
CA ALA A 292 19.86 -5.57 8.25
C ALA A 292 20.68 -4.52 7.45
N ASN A 293 19.99 -3.67 6.68
CA ASN A 293 20.58 -2.62 5.87
C ASN A 293 20.24 -1.20 6.37
N TYR A 294 19.72 -1.06 7.60
CA TYR A 294 19.29 0.22 8.19
C TYR A 294 18.25 0.97 7.33
N ILE A 295 17.37 0.23 6.66
CA ILE A 295 16.30 0.76 5.80
C ILE A 295 14.98 0.67 6.55
N GLY A 296 14.22 1.76 6.54
CA GLY A 296 12.89 1.84 7.13
C GLY A 296 11.83 1.15 6.24
N VAL A 297 10.76 0.69 6.86
CA VAL A 297 9.58 0.15 6.17
C VAL A 297 8.41 1.12 6.34
N ALA A 298 7.79 1.50 5.22
CA ALA A 298 6.57 2.30 5.18
C ALA A 298 5.53 1.56 4.31
N PRO A 299 4.70 0.67 4.88
CA PRO A 299 3.81 -0.17 4.09
C PRO A 299 2.87 0.66 3.20
N HIS A 300 2.78 0.27 1.91
CA HIS A 300 1.79 0.78 0.98
C HIS A 300 0.40 0.26 1.37
N ASN A 301 -0.59 1.15 1.47
CA ASN A 301 -1.93 0.82 1.98
C ASN A 301 -3.03 1.62 1.26
N PRO A 302 -3.29 1.37 -0.03
CA PRO A 302 -4.23 2.17 -0.84
C PRO A 302 -5.67 1.64 -0.82
N LEU A 303 -5.92 0.46 -0.23
CA LEU A 303 -7.18 -0.25 -0.39
C LEU A 303 -8.19 0.10 0.73
N SER A 304 -8.58 -0.86 1.56
CA SER A 304 -9.63 -0.65 2.56
C SER A 304 -9.17 -0.96 3.99
N ALA A 305 -10.11 -0.84 4.93
CA ALA A 305 -9.88 -1.08 6.34
C ALA A 305 -9.35 -2.48 6.66
N VAL A 306 -9.53 -3.49 5.78
CA VAL A 306 -8.99 -4.84 5.97
C VAL A 306 -7.48 -4.85 5.75
N LEU A 307 -7.00 -4.21 4.68
CA LEU A 307 -5.56 -4.05 4.46
C LEU A 307 -4.93 -3.21 5.57
N THR A 308 -5.59 -2.11 5.96
CA THR A 308 -5.15 -1.28 7.08
C THR A 308 -4.97 -2.10 8.37
N ALA A 309 -5.91 -3.00 8.68
CA ALA A 309 -5.79 -3.91 9.84
C ALA A 309 -4.56 -4.83 9.73
N ALA A 310 -4.36 -5.46 8.57
CA ALA A 310 -3.18 -6.30 8.33
C ALA A 310 -1.87 -5.51 8.48
N CYS A 311 -1.81 -4.28 7.95
CA CYS A 311 -0.66 -3.37 8.11
C CYS A 311 -0.39 -3.03 9.58
N VAL A 312 -1.42 -2.74 10.37
CA VAL A 312 -1.26 -2.45 11.81
C VAL A 312 -0.63 -3.62 12.55
N HIS A 313 -1.06 -4.86 12.26
CA HIS A 313 -0.45 -6.05 12.89
C HIS A 313 1.01 -6.25 12.48
N LEU A 314 1.33 -6.06 11.21
CA LEU A 314 2.73 -6.08 10.77
C LEU A 314 3.55 -4.99 11.46
N CYS A 315 3.07 -3.75 11.44
CA CYS A 315 3.75 -2.60 12.04
C CYS A 315 3.95 -2.76 13.55
N ALA A 316 3.00 -3.40 14.25
CA ALA A 316 3.13 -3.68 15.67
C ALA A 316 4.21 -4.75 15.99
N ALA A 317 4.54 -5.62 15.01
CA ALA A 317 5.49 -6.72 15.22
C ALA A 317 6.90 -6.45 14.67
N VAL A 318 7.06 -5.44 13.81
CA VAL A 318 8.31 -5.13 13.10
C VAL A 318 8.97 -3.88 13.69
N HIS A 319 10.28 -3.95 13.95
CA HIS A 319 11.00 -2.87 14.63
C HIS A 319 11.21 -1.65 13.73
N ASN A 320 11.68 -1.83 12.50
CA ASN A 320 12.11 -0.79 11.57
C ASN A 320 10.97 -0.12 10.77
N ILE A 321 9.75 -0.08 11.32
CA ILE A 321 8.66 0.69 10.73
C ILE A 321 8.92 2.19 10.91
N ALA A 322 8.91 2.91 9.81
CA ALA A 322 9.05 4.37 9.77
C ALA A 322 7.70 5.07 10.00
N VAL A 323 6.74 4.76 9.15
CA VAL A 323 5.39 5.34 9.15
C VAL A 323 4.48 4.42 8.34
N GLN A 324 3.17 4.41 8.61
CA GLN A 324 2.18 3.66 7.81
C GLN A 324 1.36 4.62 6.96
N GLU A 325 1.13 4.26 5.71
CA GLU A 325 0.16 4.93 4.85
C GLU A 325 -1.26 4.75 5.38
N TYR A 326 -2.04 5.82 5.33
CA TYR A 326 -3.43 5.82 5.76
C TYR A 326 -4.30 6.64 4.80
N PRO A 327 -5.11 5.97 3.96
CA PRO A 327 -6.10 6.67 3.16
C PRO A 327 -7.22 7.16 4.06
N HIS A 328 -7.25 8.40 4.40
CA HIS A 328 -8.08 9.08 5.43
C HIS A 328 -9.62 8.85 5.35
N ASP A 329 -10.06 7.83 4.62
CA ASP A 329 -11.47 7.49 4.40
C ASP A 329 -11.89 6.09 4.91
N ASP A 330 -11.02 5.38 5.66
CA ASP A 330 -11.33 4.05 6.18
C ASP A 330 -12.52 4.03 7.16
N ASP A 331 -12.77 5.13 7.83
CA ASP A 331 -13.86 5.33 8.79
C ASP A 331 -15.10 6.00 8.17
N SER A 332 -15.15 6.14 6.85
CA SER A 332 -16.25 6.79 6.14
C SER A 332 -16.68 6.04 4.87
N GLY A 333 -17.88 6.36 4.39
CA GLY A 333 -18.40 5.88 3.10
C GLY A 333 -18.40 4.37 2.94
N VAL A 334 -18.02 3.91 1.74
CA VAL A 334 -18.03 2.50 1.36
C VAL A 334 -17.10 1.67 2.24
N LYS A 335 -15.88 2.14 2.49
CA LYS A 335 -14.89 1.41 3.29
C LYS A 335 -15.39 1.12 4.70
N ARG A 336 -16.04 2.13 5.33
CA ARG A 336 -16.64 1.99 6.66
C ARG A 336 -17.80 0.98 6.68
N ASP A 337 -18.65 1.03 5.66
CA ASP A 337 -19.85 0.18 5.59
C ASP A 337 -19.50 -1.30 5.37
N LEU A 338 -18.41 -1.60 4.65
CA LEU A 338 -17.99 -2.96 4.31
C LEU A 338 -17.40 -3.76 5.48
N VAL A 339 -17.13 -3.12 6.62
CA VAL A 339 -16.60 -3.76 7.83
C VAL A 339 -17.45 -3.45 9.04
N ASN A 340 -17.42 -4.32 10.07
CA ASN A 340 -18.16 -4.09 11.30
C ASN A 340 -17.62 -2.87 12.07
N ALA A 341 -16.31 -2.75 12.18
CA ALA A 341 -15.63 -1.58 12.74
C ALA A 341 -14.22 -1.45 12.14
N PRO A 342 -13.82 -0.27 11.66
CA PRO A 342 -12.44 -0.01 11.25
C PRO A 342 -11.51 0.01 12.47
N MET A 343 -10.20 0.01 12.20
CA MET A 343 -9.19 0.17 13.25
C MET A 343 -9.38 1.52 13.97
N LYS A 344 -9.21 1.51 15.30
CA LYS A 344 -9.34 2.73 16.10
C LYS A 344 -8.21 3.70 15.80
N ARG A 345 -8.55 4.92 15.35
CA ARG A 345 -7.61 6.03 15.15
C ARG A 345 -7.69 7.04 16.28
N GLU A 346 -6.56 7.52 16.74
CA GLU A 346 -6.42 8.63 17.69
C GLU A 346 -5.41 9.64 17.13
N GLY A 347 -5.91 10.75 16.63
CA GLY A 347 -5.09 11.71 15.90
C GLY A 347 -4.41 11.09 14.68
N GLY A 348 -3.11 11.29 14.54
CA GLY A 348 -2.27 10.69 13.50
C GLY A 348 -1.75 9.29 13.83
N TYR A 349 -2.46 8.50 14.64
CA TYR A 349 -2.06 7.16 15.04
C TYR A 349 -3.20 6.15 14.98
N LEU A 350 -2.94 4.92 14.53
CA LEU A 350 -3.80 3.77 14.75
C LEU A 350 -3.38 3.04 16.02
N ILE A 351 -4.36 2.68 16.84
CA ILE A 351 -4.14 1.94 18.08
C ILE A 351 -4.02 0.45 17.75
N VAL A 352 -2.99 -0.20 18.28
CA VAL A 352 -2.78 -1.64 18.08
C VAL A 352 -3.91 -2.42 18.74
N PRO A 353 -4.66 -3.25 17.98
CA PRO A 353 -5.85 -3.93 18.50
C PRO A 353 -5.49 -5.07 19.47
N LYS A 354 -6.38 -5.35 20.42
CA LYS A 354 -6.24 -6.50 21.35
C LYS A 354 -7.12 -7.68 20.99
N THR A 355 -7.96 -7.53 19.98
CA THR A 355 -8.88 -8.59 19.51
C THR A 355 -8.12 -9.70 18.79
N PRO A 356 -8.53 -10.98 18.96
CA PRO A 356 -7.94 -12.11 18.24
C PRO A 356 -8.02 -11.94 16.71
N GLY A 357 -7.07 -12.53 15.99
CA GLY A 357 -6.98 -12.44 14.54
C GLY A 357 -6.51 -11.06 14.08
N LEU A 358 -7.05 -10.58 12.98
CA LEU A 358 -6.84 -9.21 12.47
C LEU A 358 -7.69 -8.17 13.23
N GLY A 359 -8.62 -8.59 14.08
CA GLY A 359 -9.46 -7.70 14.86
C GLY A 359 -10.51 -6.93 14.04
N ILE A 360 -10.79 -7.37 12.83
CA ILE A 360 -11.76 -6.79 11.91
C ILE A 360 -12.57 -7.89 11.23
N GLU A 361 -13.85 -7.62 10.93
CA GLU A 361 -14.75 -8.55 10.24
C GLU A 361 -15.46 -7.84 9.08
N LEU A 362 -15.76 -8.58 8.02
CA LEU A 362 -16.56 -8.08 6.92
C LEU A 362 -18.03 -7.96 7.29
N ASN A 363 -18.65 -6.87 6.89
CA ASN A 363 -20.10 -6.68 6.92
C ASN A 363 -20.68 -7.15 5.58
N GLU A 364 -20.87 -8.47 5.42
CA GLU A 364 -21.32 -9.05 4.14
C GLU A 364 -22.72 -8.54 3.71
N ASP A 365 -23.56 -8.09 4.63
CA ASP A 365 -24.88 -7.52 4.28
C ASP A 365 -24.75 -6.22 3.49
N ALA A 366 -23.68 -5.44 3.74
CA ALA A 366 -23.40 -4.22 3.00
C ALA A 366 -22.98 -4.47 1.53
N PHE A 367 -22.49 -5.66 1.19
CA PHE A 367 -22.11 -5.98 -0.20
C PHE A 367 -23.27 -5.84 -1.21
N ARG A 368 -24.50 -6.06 -0.76
CA ARG A 368 -25.69 -5.86 -1.61
C ARG A 368 -25.92 -4.38 -1.97
N LYS A 369 -25.52 -3.48 -1.07
CA LYS A 369 -25.60 -2.02 -1.27
C LYS A 369 -24.55 -1.51 -2.24
N TYR A 370 -23.43 -2.19 -2.33
CA TYR A 370 -22.26 -1.80 -3.12
C TYR A 370 -21.88 -2.88 -4.14
N PRO A 371 -22.64 -3.02 -5.26
CA PRO A 371 -22.32 -4.01 -6.28
C PRO A 371 -20.94 -3.75 -6.89
N PRO A 372 -20.23 -4.79 -7.35
CA PRO A 372 -18.91 -4.65 -7.95
C PRO A 372 -18.90 -3.67 -9.11
N LYS A 373 -17.95 -2.74 -9.09
CA LYS A 373 -17.68 -1.80 -10.18
C LYS A 373 -16.42 -2.20 -10.94
N PRO A 374 -16.37 -2.02 -12.26
CA PRO A 374 -15.11 -2.12 -12.99
C PRO A 374 -14.17 -0.98 -12.55
N TYR A 375 -12.89 -1.30 -12.45
CA TYR A 375 -11.84 -0.31 -12.19
C TYR A 375 -11.18 0.01 -13.53
N THR A 376 -11.73 0.97 -14.26
CA THR A 376 -11.20 1.34 -15.57
C THR A 376 -10.25 2.53 -15.44
N ARG A 377 -9.04 2.38 -15.98
CA ARG A 377 -8.14 3.49 -16.23
C ARG A 377 -8.11 3.74 -17.74
N PRO A 378 -8.44 4.93 -18.22
CA PRO A 378 -8.22 5.25 -19.61
C PRO A 378 -6.72 5.28 -19.90
N PRO A 379 -6.26 4.91 -21.10
CA PRO A 379 -4.86 5.04 -21.46
C PRO A 379 -4.46 6.52 -21.41
N LEU A 380 -3.30 6.80 -20.80
CA LEU A 380 -2.73 8.13 -20.84
C LEU A 380 -2.07 8.35 -22.20
N ILE A 381 -2.49 9.39 -22.88
CA ILE A 381 -2.03 9.72 -24.24
C ILE A 381 -1.44 11.13 -24.23
N ASN A 382 -0.20 11.26 -24.68
CA ASN A 382 0.44 12.55 -24.89
C ASN A 382 -0.24 13.33 -26.04
N PRO A 383 -0.06 14.67 -26.13
CA PRO A 383 -0.64 15.48 -27.21
C PRO A 383 -0.22 15.04 -28.63
N ASP A 384 0.90 14.37 -28.78
CA ASP A 384 1.39 13.81 -30.04
C ASP A 384 0.83 12.42 -30.38
N GLY A 385 -0.05 11.87 -29.52
CA GLY A 385 -0.67 10.53 -29.67
C GLY A 385 0.17 9.36 -29.17
N SER A 386 1.36 9.60 -28.60
CA SER A 386 2.14 8.54 -27.97
C SER A 386 1.54 8.13 -26.62
N LEU A 387 1.76 6.86 -26.23
CA LEU A 387 1.34 6.34 -24.93
C LEU A 387 2.28 6.88 -23.82
N ARG A 388 1.70 7.12 -22.69
CA ARG A 388 2.41 7.47 -21.47
C ARG A 388 2.16 6.38 -20.42
N GLU A 389 3.18 6.11 -19.61
CA GLU A 389 3.03 5.22 -18.46
C GLU A 389 2.11 5.82 -17.36
N TYR A 390 1.53 4.93 -16.58
CA TYR A 390 0.67 5.29 -15.44
C TYR A 390 1.50 5.61 -14.21
#